data_20124e01603c16ea4ca8d6353aae96d6
#
_entry.id   20124e01603c16ea4ca8d6353aae96d6
#
_cell.length_a   1.000
_cell.length_b   1.000
_cell.length_c   1.000
_cell.angle_alpha   90.00
_cell.angle_beta   90.00
_cell.angle_gamma   90.00
#
_symmetry.space_group_name_H-M   'P 1'
#
loop_
_entity.id
_entity.type
_entity.pdbx_description
1 polymer ?
#
loop_
_entity_poly.entity_id
_entity_poly.type
_entity_poly.pdbx_seq_one_letter_code
_entity_poly.pdbx_strand_id
1 'polypeptide(L)'
;AELEENQKTLDENKAKLADGKAQIEAGEQQLEAAKQTLTTKQSELDQSKAEIIAGQQQIESTRTQLNAQKQQITDGLSQVSAGEAQLQDGISALESAKAQLTELQSQLEIVRASYNAALENPDASQEEIDILAAQVSALEEQEAAVSQQIQASEAQIESQRQQLAATRSELESGLAAVENGLSQLSQKESELNAGREQITAGQAEIDAGWIQIQEQENTLAASKAE
;
A
#
# COMPACT_ATOMS: atom_id res chain seq x y z
N ALA A 1 -63.78 -28.09 -67.50
CA ALA A 1 -64.20 -27.22 -66.39
C ALA A 1 -63.70 -27.78 -65.00
N GLU A 2 -64.16 -28.95 -64.55
CA GLU A 2 -63.83 -29.51 -63.23
C GLU A 2 -62.35 -29.96 -63.13
N LEU A 3 -61.81 -30.52 -64.21
CA LEU A 3 -60.41 -30.95 -64.29
C LEU A 3 -59.41 -29.75 -64.29
N GLU A 4 -59.76 -28.68 -64.89
CA GLU A 4 -58.97 -27.41 -64.93
C GLU A 4 -58.98 -26.71 -63.58
N GLU A 5 -60.12 -26.71 -62.91
CA GLU A 5 -60.27 -26.15 -61.58
C GLU A 5 -59.45 -26.94 -60.48
N ASN A 6 -59.52 -28.28 -60.61
CA ASN A 6 -58.70 -29.13 -59.79
C ASN A 6 -57.20 -28.98 -60.07
N GLN A 7 -56.80 -28.83 -61.32
CA GLN A 7 -55.40 -28.55 -61.69
C GLN A 7 -54.92 -27.21 -61.11
N LYS A 8 -55.74 -26.15 -61.24
CA LYS A 8 -55.43 -24.83 -60.67
C LYS A 8 -55.25 -24.89 -59.12
N THR A 9 -56.21 -25.58 -58.49
CA THR A 9 -56.13 -25.79 -57.04
C THR A 9 -54.86 -26.56 -56.61
N LEU A 10 -54.44 -27.56 -57.39
CA LEU A 10 -53.21 -28.31 -57.16
C LEU A 10 -51.98 -27.45 -57.33
N ASP A 11 -51.96 -26.60 -58.37
CA ASP A 11 -50.80 -25.71 -58.60
C ASP A 11 -50.70 -24.59 -57.55
N GLU A 12 -51.85 -24.04 -57.09
CA GLU A 12 -51.89 -23.12 -55.92
C GLU A 12 -51.42 -23.76 -54.68
N ASN A 13 -51.80 -25.01 -54.40
CA ASN A 13 -51.35 -25.73 -53.21
C ASN A 13 -49.87 -26.09 -53.31
N LYS A 14 -49.31 -26.43 -54.45
CA LYS A 14 -47.86 -26.63 -54.66
C LYS A 14 -47.07 -25.33 -54.44
N ALA A 15 -47.58 -24.17 -54.90
CA ALA A 15 -46.95 -22.89 -54.66
C ALA A 15 -46.91 -22.57 -53.15
N LYS A 16 -48.04 -22.71 -52.46
CA LYS A 16 -48.10 -22.54 -50.99
C LYS A 16 -47.16 -23.46 -50.23
N LEU A 17 -47.03 -24.73 -50.65
CA LEU A 17 -46.10 -25.68 -50.05
C LEU A 17 -44.64 -25.27 -50.30
N ALA A 18 -44.32 -24.79 -51.48
CA ALA A 18 -42.98 -24.29 -51.81
C ALA A 18 -42.62 -23.04 -50.96
N ASP A 19 -43.55 -22.09 -50.84
CA ASP A 19 -43.39 -20.90 -49.98
C ASP A 19 -43.24 -21.27 -48.50
N GLY A 20 -44.05 -22.23 -48.02
CA GLY A 20 -43.94 -22.72 -46.64
C GLY A 20 -42.56 -23.38 -46.35
N LYS A 21 -42.07 -24.20 -47.29
CA LYS A 21 -40.71 -24.77 -47.15
C LYS A 21 -39.63 -23.72 -47.17
N ALA A 22 -39.69 -22.73 -48.02
CA ALA A 22 -38.71 -21.64 -48.05
C ALA A 22 -38.72 -20.83 -46.74
N GLN A 23 -39.89 -20.59 -46.16
CA GLN A 23 -40.01 -19.92 -44.85
C GLN A 23 -39.40 -20.75 -43.73
N ILE A 24 -39.63 -22.06 -43.73
CA ILE A 24 -39.03 -22.99 -42.75
C ILE A 24 -37.50 -22.97 -42.85
N GLU A 25 -36.94 -23.12 -44.04
CA GLU A 25 -35.50 -23.09 -44.30
C GLU A 25 -34.86 -21.76 -43.84
N ALA A 26 -35.51 -20.64 -44.13
CA ALA A 26 -35.06 -19.32 -43.69
C ALA A 26 -35.11 -19.21 -42.13
N GLY A 27 -36.15 -19.73 -41.50
CA GLY A 27 -36.27 -19.78 -40.05
C GLY A 27 -35.16 -20.64 -39.39
N GLU A 28 -34.85 -21.79 -39.98
CA GLU A 28 -33.74 -22.65 -39.52
C GLU A 28 -32.38 -21.94 -39.59
N GLN A 29 -32.12 -21.24 -40.71
CA GLN A 29 -30.86 -20.49 -40.85
C GLN A 29 -30.74 -19.33 -39.83
N GLN A 30 -31.85 -18.61 -39.59
CA GLN A 30 -31.87 -17.54 -38.56
C GLN A 30 -31.66 -18.11 -37.16
N LEU A 31 -32.27 -19.23 -36.85
CA LEU A 31 -32.14 -19.90 -35.59
C LEU A 31 -30.71 -20.38 -35.33
N GLU A 32 -30.07 -20.98 -36.33
CA GLU A 32 -28.68 -21.42 -36.25
C GLU A 32 -27.71 -20.23 -36.07
N ALA A 33 -27.93 -19.13 -36.79
CA ALA A 33 -27.15 -17.90 -36.63
C ALA A 33 -27.32 -17.30 -35.19
N ALA A 34 -28.54 -17.32 -34.64
CA ALA A 34 -28.81 -16.88 -33.28
C ALA A 34 -28.11 -17.75 -32.24
N LYS A 35 -28.13 -19.08 -32.39
CA LYS A 35 -27.40 -20.02 -31.53
C LYS A 35 -25.89 -19.76 -31.54
N GLN A 36 -25.31 -19.57 -32.73
CA GLN A 36 -23.89 -19.26 -32.86
C GLN A 36 -23.55 -17.95 -32.17
N THR A 37 -24.38 -16.93 -32.29
CA THR A 37 -24.21 -15.64 -31.63
C THR A 37 -24.25 -15.77 -30.13
N LEU A 38 -25.22 -16.52 -29.57
CA LEU A 38 -25.28 -16.74 -28.09
C LEU A 38 -24.12 -17.57 -27.58
N THR A 39 -23.68 -18.59 -28.32
CA THR A 39 -22.51 -19.39 -27.96
C THR A 39 -21.23 -18.53 -27.90
N THR A 40 -21.04 -17.64 -28.87
CA THR A 40 -19.91 -16.71 -28.87
C THR A 40 -19.98 -15.77 -27.66
N LYS A 41 -21.14 -15.15 -27.42
CA LYS A 41 -21.34 -14.28 -26.24
C LYS A 41 -21.09 -15.01 -24.92
N GLN A 42 -21.53 -16.28 -24.80
CA GLN A 42 -21.25 -17.09 -23.62
C GLN A 42 -19.74 -17.30 -23.42
N SER A 43 -19.02 -17.60 -24.49
CA SER A 43 -17.56 -17.78 -24.41
C SER A 43 -16.83 -16.49 -23.99
N GLU A 44 -17.21 -15.35 -24.56
CA GLU A 44 -16.68 -14.04 -24.16
C GLU A 44 -16.97 -13.71 -22.69
N LEU A 45 -18.18 -14.03 -22.23
CA LEU A 45 -18.58 -13.83 -20.84
C LEU A 45 -17.78 -14.72 -19.88
N ASP A 46 -17.56 -15.98 -20.26
CA ASP A 46 -16.78 -16.92 -19.44
C ASP A 46 -15.30 -16.51 -19.37
N GLN A 47 -14.75 -15.96 -20.45
CA GLN A 47 -13.41 -15.36 -20.43
C GLN A 47 -13.37 -14.14 -19.48
N SER A 48 -14.34 -13.25 -19.57
CA SER A 48 -14.43 -12.08 -18.67
C SER A 48 -14.58 -12.47 -17.20
N LYS A 49 -15.33 -13.54 -16.90
CA LYS A 49 -15.41 -14.13 -15.55
C LYS A 49 -14.04 -14.59 -15.04
N ALA A 50 -13.28 -15.29 -15.89
CA ALA A 50 -11.96 -15.78 -15.53
C ALA A 50 -10.99 -14.62 -15.26
N GLU A 51 -11.03 -13.56 -16.06
CA GLU A 51 -10.21 -12.36 -15.88
C GLU A 51 -10.54 -11.64 -14.56
N ILE A 52 -11.82 -11.52 -14.20
CA ILE A 52 -12.24 -10.93 -12.91
C ILE A 52 -11.75 -11.77 -11.74
N ILE A 53 -11.86 -13.09 -11.80
CA ILE A 53 -11.37 -13.99 -10.73
C ILE A 53 -9.85 -13.83 -10.57
N ALA A 54 -9.10 -13.82 -11.66
CA ALA A 54 -7.65 -13.60 -11.62
C ALA A 54 -7.30 -12.22 -11.04
N GLY A 55 -8.02 -11.18 -11.44
CA GLY A 55 -7.86 -9.82 -10.91
C GLY A 55 -8.12 -9.75 -9.40
N GLN A 56 -9.15 -10.43 -8.90
CA GLN A 56 -9.45 -10.50 -7.47
C GLN A 56 -8.34 -11.20 -6.68
N GLN A 57 -7.80 -12.31 -7.19
CA GLN A 57 -6.69 -13.02 -6.55
C GLN A 57 -5.44 -12.14 -6.49
N GLN A 58 -5.16 -11.39 -7.55
CA GLN A 58 -4.04 -10.46 -7.58
C GLN A 58 -4.21 -9.30 -6.59
N ILE A 59 -5.41 -8.74 -6.47
CA ILE A 59 -5.73 -7.68 -5.49
C ILE A 59 -5.50 -8.21 -4.07
N GLU A 60 -5.98 -9.40 -3.74
CA GLU A 60 -5.84 -9.99 -2.41
C GLU A 60 -4.36 -10.26 -2.06
N SER A 61 -3.61 -10.80 -3.01
CA SER A 61 -2.17 -11.02 -2.85
C SER A 61 -1.43 -9.71 -2.61
N THR A 62 -1.69 -8.69 -3.43
CA THR A 62 -1.05 -7.38 -3.30
C THR A 62 -1.45 -6.67 -2.01
N ARG A 63 -2.72 -6.77 -1.60
CA ARG A 63 -3.22 -6.24 -0.32
C ARG A 63 -2.49 -6.86 0.86
N THR A 64 -2.29 -8.18 0.84
CA THR A 64 -1.55 -8.90 1.88
C THR A 64 -0.11 -8.40 1.97
N GLN A 65 0.57 -8.21 0.84
CA GLN A 65 1.93 -7.67 0.80
C GLN A 65 2.01 -6.24 1.33
N LEU A 66 1.10 -5.36 0.90
CA LEU A 66 1.06 -3.96 1.37
C LEU A 66 0.77 -3.86 2.87
N ASN A 67 -0.13 -4.70 3.40
CA ASN A 67 -0.40 -4.73 4.83
C ASN A 67 0.81 -5.23 5.64
N ALA A 68 1.55 -6.22 5.13
CA ALA A 68 2.79 -6.67 5.76
C ALA A 68 3.86 -5.56 5.76
N GLN A 69 4.01 -4.83 4.65
CA GLN A 69 4.90 -3.67 4.58
C GLN A 69 4.47 -2.56 5.55
N LYS A 70 3.16 -2.27 5.63
CA LYS A 70 2.62 -1.30 6.59
C LYS A 70 2.99 -1.66 8.02
N GLN A 71 2.87 -2.93 8.38
CA GLN A 71 3.24 -3.41 9.71
C GLN A 71 4.73 -3.22 9.98
N GLN A 72 5.60 -3.59 9.04
CA GLN A 72 7.05 -3.40 9.18
C GLN A 72 7.42 -1.92 9.37
N ILE A 73 6.78 -1.03 8.61
CA ILE A 73 6.99 0.42 8.74
C ILE A 73 6.52 0.91 10.11
N THR A 74 5.37 0.46 10.58
CA THR A 74 4.83 0.83 11.90
C THR A 74 5.75 0.37 13.04
N ASP A 75 6.29 -0.85 12.94
CA ASP A 75 7.27 -1.38 13.88
C ASP A 75 8.57 -0.57 13.84
N GLY A 76 9.03 -0.18 12.65
CA GLY A 76 10.18 0.71 12.47
C GLY A 76 9.98 2.10 13.09
N LEU A 77 8.82 2.70 12.91
CA LEU A 77 8.48 3.99 13.55
C LEU A 77 8.44 3.88 15.08
N SER A 78 8.00 2.75 15.61
CA SER A 78 8.03 2.48 17.05
C SER A 78 9.46 2.39 17.57
N GLN A 79 10.38 1.77 16.81
CA GLN A 79 11.81 1.72 17.14
C GLN A 79 12.46 3.11 17.10
N VAL A 80 12.11 3.92 16.10
CA VAL A 80 12.57 5.32 16.03
C VAL A 80 12.10 6.10 17.26
N SER A 81 10.86 5.96 17.67
CA SER A 81 10.32 6.63 18.86
C SER A 81 11.03 6.18 20.15
N ALA A 82 11.37 4.90 20.28
CA ALA A 82 12.16 4.39 21.38
C ALA A 82 13.60 4.96 21.36
N GLY A 83 14.21 5.06 20.19
CA GLY A 83 15.52 5.70 20.01
C GLY A 83 15.51 7.19 20.36
N GLU A 84 14.45 7.91 20.04
CA GLU A 84 14.28 9.33 20.42
C GLU A 84 14.14 9.50 21.95
N ALA A 85 13.46 8.57 22.64
CA ALA A 85 13.39 8.58 24.09
C ALA A 85 14.77 8.36 24.71
N GLN A 86 15.55 7.39 24.22
CA GLN A 86 16.93 7.17 24.68
C GLN A 86 17.83 8.38 24.40
N LEU A 87 17.63 9.04 23.25
CA LEU A 87 18.37 10.26 22.93
C LEU A 87 18.03 11.38 23.93
N GLN A 88 16.79 11.51 24.34
CA GLN A 88 16.36 12.49 25.35
C GLN A 88 17.00 12.22 26.71
N ASP A 89 17.13 10.95 27.11
CA ASP A 89 17.86 10.58 28.34
C ASP A 89 19.34 10.96 28.22
N GLY A 90 19.96 10.74 27.06
CA GLY A 90 21.32 11.16 26.76
C GLY A 90 21.52 12.69 26.84
N ILE A 91 20.56 13.47 26.31
CA ILE A 91 20.57 14.94 26.41
C ILE A 91 20.49 15.38 27.86
N SER A 92 19.64 14.76 28.69
CA SER A 92 19.52 15.08 30.12
C SER A 92 20.81 14.77 30.91
N ALA A 93 21.48 13.67 30.56
CA ALA A 93 22.79 13.32 31.14
C ALA A 93 23.87 14.34 30.72
N LEU A 94 23.85 14.80 29.47
CA LEU A 94 24.75 15.85 28.96
C LEU A 94 24.56 17.19 29.71
N GLU A 95 23.30 17.60 29.93
CA GLU A 95 23.00 18.80 30.71
C GLU A 95 23.51 18.70 32.12
N SER A 96 23.40 17.53 32.76
CA SER A 96 23.96 17.28 34.07
C SER A 96 25.50 17.36 34.08
N ALA A 97 26.17 16.82 33.08
CA ALA A 97 27.62 16.93 32.92
C ALA A 97 28.07 18.38 32.69
N LYS A 98 27.33 19.17 31.94
CA LYS A 98 27.61 20.63 31.79
C LYS A 98 27.46 21.41 33.09
N ALA A 99 26.48 21.06 33.92
CA ALA A 99 26.34 21.66 35.24
C ALA A 99 27.52 21.32 36.15
N GLN A 100 27.98 20.05 36.10
CA GLN A 100 29.20 19.64 36.86
C GLN A 100 30.45 20.37 36.38
N LEU A 101 30.59 20.59 35.04
CA LEU A 101 31.70 21.37 34.50
C LEU A 101 31.68 22.80 35.04
N THR A 102 30.50 23.42 35.07
CA THR A 102 30.34 24.80 35.61
C THR A 102 30.75 24.90 37.07
N GLU A 103 30.36 23.91 37.88
CA GLU A 103 30.74 23.82 39.28
C GLU A 103 32.26 23.63 39.44
N LEU A 104 32.87 22.76 38.65
CA LEU A 104 34.32 22.51 38.64
C LEU A 104 35.10 23.78 38.25
N GLN A 105 34.63 24.53 37.29
CA GLN A 105 35.22 25.82 36.89
C GLN A 105 35.15 26.84 38.01
N SER A 106 34.03 26.90 38.75
CA SER A 106 33.90 27.78 39.91
C SER A 106 34.86 27.40 41.01
N GLN A 107 35.04 26.10 41.30
CA GLN A 107 36.02 25.63 42.24
C GLN A 107 37.47 25.96 41.86
N LEU A 108 37.77 25.76 40.56
CA LEU A 108 39.10 26.11 40.03
C LEU A 108 39.42 27.61 40.16
N GLU A 109 38.44 28.49 39.89
CA GLU A 109 38.60 29.94 40.09
C GLU A 109 38.91 30.27 41.58
N ILE A 110 38.22 29.67 42.51
CA ILE A 110 38.45 29.89 43.96
C ILE A 110 39.84 29.43 44.36
N VAL A 111 40.26 28.21 43.96
CA VAL A 111 41.57 27.69 44.29
C VAL A 111 42.72 28.50 43.63
N ARG A 112 42.52 28.93 42.34
CA ARG A 112 43.48 29.84 41.67
C ARG A 112 43.60 31.17 42.39
N ALA A 113 42.49 31.76 42.86
CA ALA A 113 42.53 33.01 43.64
C ALA A 113 43.31 32.82 44.93
N SER A 114 43.11 31.68 45.65
CA SER A 114 43.86 31.33 46.88
C SER A 114 45.34 31.13 46.58
N TYR A 115 45.70 30.44 45.50
CA TYR A 115 47.07 30.24 45.04
C TYR A 115 47.77 31.55 44.74
N ASN A 116 47.14 32.45 44.01
CA ASN A 116 47.68 33.76 43.70
C ASN A 116 47.88 34.64 44.94
N ALA A 117 46.90 34.57 45.89
CA ALA A 117 47.03 35.28 47.14
C ALA A 117 48.19 34.73 48.00
N ALA A 118 48.43 33.43 47.98
CA ALA A 118 49.57 32.82 48.69
C ALA A 118 50.91 33.21 48.08
N LEU A 119 50.98 33.33 46.74
CA LEU A 119 52.19 33.80 46.02
C LEU A 119 52.57 35.28 46.36
N GLU A 120 51.57 36.11 46.64
CA GLU A 120 51.74 37.51 47.01
C GLU A 120 51.99 37.71 48.55
N ASN A 121 51.71 36.72 49.33
CA ASN A 121 51.88 36.76 50.83
C ASN A 121 53.31 36.42 51.23
N PRO A 122 54.11 37.36 51.84
CA PRO A 122 55.48 37.07 52.26
C PRO A 122 55.57 36.07 53.45
N ASP A 123 54.44 35.85 54.11
CA ASP A 123 54.39 34.92 55.23
C ASP A 123 53.90 33.52 54.86
N ALA A 124 53.55 33.28 53.63
CA ALA A 124 53.10 31.97 53.12
C ALA A 124 54.29 30.99 53.10
N SER A 125 54.04 29.76 53.52
CA SER A 125 55.02 28.68 53.45
C SER A 125 55.13 28.12 52.01
N GLN A 126 56.31 27.66 51.61
CA GLN A 126 56.49 26.99 50.34
C GLN A 126 55.60 25.75 50.21
N GLU A 127 55.39 25.02 51.28
CA GLU A 127 54.54 23.85 51.36
C GLU A 127 53.05 24.17 51.05
N GLU A 128 52.55 25.32 51.54
CA GLU A 128 51.19 25.82 51.19
C GLU A 128 51.03 26.18 49.73
N ILE A 129 52.03 26.87 49.15
CA ILE A 129 52.06 27.21 47.74
C ILE A 129 52.08 25.95 46.89
N ASP A 130 52.92 24.95 47.22
CA ASP A 130 53.02 23.69 46.47
C ASP A 130 51.71 22.86 46.53
N ILE A 131 51.03 22.86 47.67
CA ILE A 131 49.72 22.21 47.79
C ILE A 131 48.66 22.87 46.93
N LEU A 132 48.58 24.21 46.95
CA LEU A 132 47.65 24.96 46.13
C LEU A 132 47.93 24.81 44.65
N ALA A 133 49.22 24.82 44.25
CA ALA A 133 49.62 24.53 42.86
C ALA A 133 49.19 23.14 42.40
N ALA A 134 49.37 22.12 43.25
CA ALA A 134 48.93 20.74 42.94
C ALA A 134 47.40 20.64 42.83
N GLN A 135 46.65 21.37 43.67
CA GLN A 135 45.19 21.43 43.60
C GLN A 135 44.70 22.11 42.29
N VAL A 136 45.32 23.22 41.91
CA VAL A 136 44.99 23.87 40.62
C VAL A 136 45.23 22.93 39.48
N SER A 137 46.41 22.29 39.41
CA SER A 137 46.73 21.34 38.33
C SER A 137 45.76 20.18 38.25
N ALA A 138 45.38 19.59 39.39
CA ALA A 138 44.42 18.49 39.44
C ALA A 138 43.02 18.91 38.94
N LEU A 139 42.56 20.11 39.32
CA LEU A 139 41.26 20.62 38.88
C LEU A 139 41.27 20.99 37.37
N GLU A 140 42.38 21.51 36.85
CA GLU A 140 42.56 21.77 35.43
C GLU A 140 42.51 20.48 34.58
N GLU A 141 43.16 19.43 35.05
CA GLU A 141 43.10 18.11 34.41
C GLU A 141 41.67 17.53 34.43
N GLN A 142 40.97 17.69 35.54
CA GLN A 142 39.57 17.25 35.63
C GLN A 142 38.64 18.05 34.71
N GLU A 143 38.81 19.39 34.67
CA GLU A 143 38.05 20.26 33.79
C GLU A 143 38.26 19.90 32.31
N ALA A 144 39.48 19.66 31.89
CA ALA A 144 39.83 19.26 30.52
C ALA A 144 39.21 17.91 30.18
N ALA A 145 39.27 16.94 31.08
CA ALA A 145 38.70 15.60 30.89
C ALA A 145 37.16 15.65 30.73
N VAL A 146 36.46 16.36 31.61
CA VAL A 146 35.01 16.54 31.59
C VAL A 146 34.60 17.32 30.32
N SER A 147 35.32 18.37 29.95
CA SER A 147 35.07 19.13 28.75
C SER A 147 35.18 18.29 27.46
N GLN A 148 36.21 17.45 27.37
CA GLN A 148 36.38 16.48 26.28
C GLN A 148 35.26 15.48 26.21
N GLN A 149 34.81 14.96 27.35
CA GLN A 149 33.70 14.02 27.39
C GLN A 149 32.39 14.66 26.96
N ILE A 150 32.10 15.91 27.33
CA ILE A 150 30.95 16.68 26.92
C ILE A 150 30.96 16.85 25.39
N GLN A 151 32.07 17.30 24.79
CA GLN A 151 32.21 17.47 23.36
C GLN A 151 31.96 16.15 22.59
N ALA A 152 32.51 15.05 23.07
CA ALA A 152 32.28 13.73 22.46
C ALA A 152 30.81 13.32 22.54
N SER A 153 30.15 13.55 23.67
CA SER A 153 28.74 13.24 23.88
C SER A 153 27.84 14.10 23.02
N GLU A 154 28.15 15.41 22.88
CA GLU A 154 27.42 16.32 21.96
C GLU A 154 27.48 15.84 20.51
N ALA A 155 28.67 15.49 20.04
CA ALA A 155 28.84 14.98 18.67
C ALA A 155 28.08 13.67 18.45
N GLN A 156 28.08 12.78 19.44
CA GLN A 156 27.34 11.50 19.37
C GLN A 156 25.82 11.73 19.35
N ILE A 157 25.30 12.61 20.21
CA ILE A 157 23.88 12.97 20.28
C ILE A 157 23.42 13.57 18.95
N GLU A 158 24.18 14.51 18.39
CA GLU A 158 23.82 15.12 17.10
C GLU A 158 23.83 14.12 15.95
N SER A 159 24.82 13.22 15.91
CA SER A 159 24.87 12.14 14.92
C SER A 159 23.65 11.21 15.03
N GLN A 160 23.31 10.78 16.24
CA GLN A 160 22.14 9.93 16.49
C GLN A 160 20.83 10.63 16.10
N ARG A 161 20.70 11.91 16.45
CA ARG A 161 19.55 12.74 16.09
C ARG A 161 19.32 12.79 14.58
N GLN A 162 20.41 13.02 13.83
CA GLN A 162 20.34 13.05 12.36
C GLN A 162 19.95 11.71 11.77
N GLN A 163 20.50 10.61 12.30
CA GLN A 163 20.16 9.26 11.85
C GLN A 163 18.68 8.93 12.12
N LEU A 164 18.19 9.21 13.33
CA LEU A 164 16.80 8.97 13.68
C LEU A 164 15.84 9.80 12.82
N ALA A 165 16.16 11.08 12.56
CA ALA A 165 15.36 11.94 11.72
C ALA A 165 15.31 11.46 10.25
N ALA A 166 16.44 11.00 9.70
CA ALA A 166 16.51 10.44 8.36
C ALA A 166 15.67 9.14 8.27
N THR A 167 15.86 8.22 9.21
CA THR A 167 15.11 6.97 9.26
C THR A 167 13.59 7.21 9.40
N ARG A 168 13.20 8.16 10.25
CA ARG A 168 11.78 8.56 10.38
C ARG A 168 11.22 9.04 9.05
N SER A 169 11.92 9.94 8.36
CA SER A 169 11.48 10.48 7.07
C SER A 169 11.32 9.41 5.98
N GLU A 170 12.24 8.45 5.95
CA GLU A 170 12.14 7.31 5.02
C GLU A 170 10.92 6.42 5.32
N LEU A 171 10.69 6.11 6.59
CA LEU A 171 9.55 5.29 7.03
C LEU A 171 8.22 6.00 6.76
N GLU A 172 8.11 7.30 7.04
CA GLU A 172 6.90 8.09 6.76
C GLU A 172 6.61 8.16 5.26
N SER A 173 7.63 8.33 4.43
CA SER A 173 7.51 8.29 2.97
C SER A 173 7.06 6.90 2.49
N GLY A 174 7.61 5.85 3.05
CA GLY A 174 7.21 4.47 2.79
C GLY A 174 5.76 4.21 3.19
N LEU A 175 5.32 4.71 4.34
CA LEU A 175 3.94 4.60 4.80
C LEU A 175 2.96 5.27 3.83
N ALA A 176 3.27 6.49 3.40
CA ALA A 176 2.45 7.20 2.42
C ALA A 176 2.35 6.46 1.08
N ALA A 177 3.44 5.84 0.62
CA ALA A 177 3.43 5.01 -0.59
C ALA A 177 2.54 3.77 -0.45
N VAL A 178 2.61 3.08 0.69
CA VAL A 178 1.76 1.92 1.00
C VAL A 178 0.28 2.31 1.07
N GLU A 179 -0.04 3.42 1.73
CA GLU A 179 -1.43 3.91 1.83
C GLU A 179 -2.00 4.30 0.47
N ASN A 180 -1.19 4.92 -0.38
CA ASN A 180 -1.58 5.21 -1.78
C ASN A 180 -1.82 3.89 -2.56
N GLY A 181 -0.95 2.90 -2.40
CA GLY A 181 -1.13 1.58 -3.01
C GLY A 181 -2.42 0.89 -2.55
N LEU A 182 -2.75 0.93 -1.27
CA LEU A 182 -4.01 0.39 -0.74
C LEU A 182 -5.24 1.12 -1.29
N SER A 183 -5.16 2.45 -1.46
CA SER A 183 -6.22 3.24 -2.08
C SER A 183 -6.45 2.85 -3.54
N GLN A 184 -5.38 2.67 -4.32
CA GLN A 184 -5.47 2.21 -5.71
C GLN A 184 -6.07 0.79 -5.81
N LEU A 185 -5.73 -0.11 -4.88
CA LEU A 185 -6.35 -1.43 -4.82
C LEU A 185 -7.85 -1.35 -4.54
N SER A 186 -8.28 -0.46 -3.67
CA SER A 186 -9.71 -0.24 -3.39
C SER A 186 -10.47 0.25 -4.62
N GLN A 187 -9.87 1.12 -5.44
CA GLN A 187 -10.46 1.54 -6.72
C GLN A 187 -10.58 0.37 -7.69
N LYS A 188 -9.52 -0.41 -7.88
CA LYS A 188 -9.55 -1.60 -8.74
C LYS A 188 -10.57 -2.63 -8.28
N GLU A 189 -10.72 -2.83 -6.98
CA GLU A 189 -11.75 -3.72 -6.42
C GLU A 189 -13.16 -3.23 -6.77
N SER A 190 -13.40 -1.93 -6.72
CA SER A 190 -14.67 -1.32 -7.14
C SER A 190 -14.94 -1.53 -8.63
N GLU A 191 -13.91 -1.36 -9.49
CA GLU A 191 -14.00 -1.63 -10.93
C GLU A 191 -14.32 -3.10 -11.22
N LEU A 192 -13.66 -4.04 -10.53
CA LEU A 192 -13.95 -5.47 -10.66
C LEU A 192 -15.36 -5.83 -10.21
N ASN A 193 -15.87 -5.21 -9.15
CA ASN A 193 -17.24 -5.41 -8.70
C ASN A 193 -18.26 -4.91 -9.72
N ALA A 194 -18.03 -3.75 -10.33
CA ALA A 194 -18.85 -3.25 -11.44
C ALA A 194 -18.81 -4.20 -12.66
N GLY A 195 -17.63 -4.74 -12.98
CA GLY A 195 -17.48 -5.76 -14.02
C GLY A 195 -18.26 -7.04 -13.71
N ARG A 196 -18.30 -7.49 -12.46
CA ARG A 196 -19.12 -8.65 -12.03
C ARG A 196 -20.62 -8.40 -12.21
N GLU A 197 -21.10 -7.20 -11.92
CA GLU A 197 -22.50 -6.83 -12.16
C GLU A 197 -22.84 -6.89 -13.65
N GLN A 198 -21.95 -6.36 -14.51
CA GLN A 198 -22.12 -6.44 -15.97
C GLN A 198 -22.14 -7.89 -16.47
N ILE A 199 -21.27 -8.74 -15.95
CA ILE A 199 -21.25 -10.18 -16.27
C ILE A 199 -22.57 -10.84 -15.85
N THR A 200 -23.07 -10.52 -14.66
CA THR A 200 -24.35 -11.07 -14.18
C THR A 200 -25.51 -10.66 -15.07
N ALA A 201 -25.55 -9.40 -15.49
CA ALA A 201 -26.54 -8.90 -16.44
C ALA A 201 -26.40 -9.57 -17.81
N GLY A 202 -25.19 -9.67 -18.35
CA GLY A 202 -24.92 -10.36 -19.62
C GLY A 202 -25.30 -11.84 -19.59
N GLN A 203 -25.11 -12.55 -18.48
CA GLN A 203 -25.55 -13.93 -18.33
C GLN A 203 -27.08 -14.02 -18.39
N ALA A 204 -27.78 -13.12 -17.71
CA ALA A 204 -29.25 -13.10 -17.76
C ALA A 204 -29.80 -12.85 -19.19
N GLU A 205 -29.13 -11.98 -19.98
CA GLU A 205 -29.47 -11.75 -21.37
C GLU A 205 -29.24 -12.99 -22.24
N ILE A 206 -28.14 -13.71 -22.03
CA ILE A 206 -27.84 -14.96 -22.74
C ILE A 206 -28.87 -16.03 -22.40
N ASP A 207 -29.20 -16.19 -21.12
CA ASP A 207 -30.19 -17.17 -20.65
C ASP A 207 -31.58 -16.87 -21.25
N ALA A 208 -32.00 -15.60 -21.27
CA ALA A 208 -33.23 -15.17 -21.95
C ALA A 208 -33.20 -15.45 -23.46
N GLY A 209 -32.06 -15.24 -24.11
CA GLY A 209 -31.87 -15.56 -25.51
C GLY A 209 -32.03 -17.05 -25.82
N TRP A 210 -31.48 -17.91 -24.96
CA TRP A 210 -31.66 -19.37 -25.08
C TRP A 210 -33.11 -19.80 -24.94
N ILE A 211 -33.88 -19.18 -24.04
CA ILE A 211 -35.33 -19.43 -23.89
C ILE A 211 -36.06 -19.06 -25.19
N GLN A 212 -35.78 -17.89 -25.77
CA GLN A 212 -36.37 -17.46 -27.01
C GLN A 212 -36.06 -18.41 -28.20
N ILE A 213 -34.82 -18.89 -28.27
CA ILE A 213 -34.42 -19.89 -29.26
C ILE A 213 -35.25 -21.17 -29.09
N GLN A 214 -35.41 -21.64 -27.88
CA GLN A 214 -36.19 -22.84 -27.59
C GLN A 214 -37.66 -22.70 -28.02
N GLU A 215 -38.29 -21.53 -27.81
CA GLU A 215 -39.64 -21.20 -28.24
C GLU A 215 -39.76 -21.18 -29.79
N GLN A 216 -38.76 -20.59 -30.44
CA GLN A 216 -38.70 -20.56 -31.92
C GLN A 216 -38.51 -21.97 -32.51
N GLU A 217 -37.67 -22.82 -31.90
CA GLU A 217 -37.50 -24.22 -32.30
C GLU A 217 -38.81 -24.99 -32.21
N ASN A 218 -39.56 -24.82 -31.14
CA ASN A 218 -40.85 -25.47 -30.95
C ASN A 218 -41.86 -25.00 -31.98
N THR A 219 -41.90 -23.70 -32.32
CA THR A 219 -42.78 -23.12 -33.33
C THR A 219 -42.43 -23.65 -34.70
N LEU A 220 -41.13 -23.72 -35.01
CA LEU A 220 -40.65 -24.23 -36.30
C LEU A 220 -40.93 -25.72 -36.49
N ALA A 221 -40.80 -26.51 -35.42
CA ALA A 221 -41.12 -27.93 -35.38
C ALA A 221 -42.63 -28.17 -35.61
N ALA A 222 -43.50 -27.33 -35.04
CA ALA A 222 -44.93 -27.38 -35.29
C ALA A 222 -45.28 -27.08 -36.76
N SER A 223 -44.67 -26.02 -37.35
CA SER A 223 -44.88 -25.65 -38.74
C SER A 223 -44.39 -26.70 -39.76
N LYS A 224 -43.45 -27.57 -39.36
CA LYS A 224 -43.01 -28.71 -40.20
C LYS A 224 -43.97 -29.89 -40.18
N ALA A 225 -44.77 -30.02 -39.11
CA ALA A 225 -45.70 -31.11 -38.93
C ALA A 225 -47.06 -30.86 -39.64
N GLU A 226 -47.36 -29.63 -40.00
CA GLU A 226 -48.53 -29.24 -40.81
C GLU A 226 -48.22 -29.37 -42.31
#